data_48d74c254a446210c2c86c4face0a536
#
_entry.id   48d74c254a446210c2c86c4face0a536
#
_cell.length_a   1.000
_cell.length_b   1.000
_cell.length_c   1.000
_cell.angle_alpha   90.00
_cell.angle_beta   90.00
_cell.angle_gamma   90.00
#
_symmetry.space_group_name_H-M   'P 1'
#
loop_
_entity.id
_entity.type
_entity.pdbx_description
1 polymer ?
#
loop_
_entity_poly.entity_id
_entity_poly.type
_entity_poly.pdbx_seq_one_letter_code
_entity_poly.pdbx_strand_id
1 'polypeptide(L)'
;MRNICIMRDIYRALNDFERDFEKVHGVGLNEAMVLCCLENASLSSGEIAESTGMTCSHTSKMIGSVEGKGLIERVLGERDKRQMYFHLTVKGRECLQGMVCGSVPVLDILQPIFEKNCNRR
;
A
#
# COMPACT_ATOMS: atom_id res chain seq x y z
N MET A 1 -21.16 -22.93 -2.98
CA MET A 1 -20.04 -23.75 -2.48
C MET A 1 -18.76 -23.54 -3.26
N ARG A 2 -18.86 -23.62 -4.60
CA ARG A 2 -17.70 -23.38 -5.47
C ARG A 2 -17.11 -21.99 -5.27
N ASN A 3 -17.95 -20.96 -5.13
CA ASN A 3 -17.52 -19.59 -4.94
C ASN A 3 -16.75 -19.40 -3.63
N ILE A 4 -17.18 -20.09 -2.57
CA ILE A 4 -16.51 -20.02 -1.28
C ILE A 4 -15.12 -20.64 -1.35
N CYS A 5 -14.99 -21.76 -2.07
CA CYS A 5 -13.69 -22.42 -2.26
C CYS A 5 -12.73 -21.54 -3.05
N ILE A 6 -13.22 -20.87 -4.08
CA ILE A 6 -12.43 -19.93 -4.88
C ILE A 6 -12.00 -18.74 -4.03
N MET A 7 -12.91 -18.19 -3.25
CA MET A 7 -12.57 -17.07 -2.35
C MET A 7 -11.53 -17.46 -1.32
N ARG A 8 -11.63 -18.69 -0.78
CA ARG A 8 -10.62 -19.20 0.14
C ARG A 8 -9.25 -19.29 -0.54
N ASP A 9 -9.21 -19.75 -1.77
CA ASP A 9 -7.95 -19.90 -2.51
C ASP A 9 -7.34 -18.53 -2.81
N ILE A 10 -8.16 -17.55 -3.17
CA ILE A 10 -7.70 -16.16 -3.38
C ILE A 10 -7.14 -15.59 -2.08
N TYR A 11 -7.83 -15.81 -0.98
CA TYR A 11 -7.41 -15.31 0.34
C TYR A 11 -6.05 -15.90 0.74
N ARG A 12 -5.87 -17.20 0.53
CA ARG A 12 -4.59 -17.86 0.81
C ARG A 12 -3.48 -17.33 -0.09
N ALA A 13 -3.78 -17.11 -1.37
CA ALA A 13 -2.82 -16.56 -2.33
C ALA A 13 -2.38 -15.16 -1.90
N LEU A 14 -3.31 -14.32 -1.44
CA LEU A 14 -2.99 -12.99 -0.95
C LEU A 14 -2.13 -13.03 0.30
N ASN A 15 -2.43 -13.93 1.22
CA ASN A 15 -1.63 -14.07 2.45
C ASN A 15 -0.21 -14.52 2.15
N ASP A 16 -0.04 -15.45 1.24
CA ASP A 16 1.28 -15.93 0.83
C ASP A 16 2.07 -14.82 0.13
N PHE A 17 1.43 -14.09 -0.76
CA PHE A 17 2.03 -12.95 -1.44
C PHE A 17 2.47 -11.88 -0.45
N GLU A 18 1.60 -11.55 0.51
CA GLU A 18 1.89 -10.56 1.53
C GLU A 18 3.13 -10.92 2.36
N ARG A 19 3.25 -12.19 2.71
CA ARG A 19 4.39 -12.68 3.48
C ARG A 19 5.70 -12.56 2.70
N ASP A 20 5.68 -12.99 1.44
CA ASP A 20 6.85 -12.92 0.57
C ASP A 20 7.21 -11.47 0.25
N PHE A 21 6.21 -10.62 0.03
CA PHE A 21 6.37 -9.19 -0.23
C PHE A 21 7.12 -8.51 0.92
N GLU A 22 6.70 -8.78 2.15
CA GLU A 22 7.34 -8.18 3.33
C GLU A 22 8.80 -8.63 3.48
N LYS A 23 9.09 -9.89 3.18
CA LYS A 23 10.46 -10.39 3.22
C LYS A 23 11.36 -9.69 2.22
N VAL A 24 10.85 -9.41 1.04
CA VAL A 24 11.64 -8.78 -0.04
C VAL A 24 11.81 -7.28 0.18
N HIS A 25 10.74 -6.60 0.58
CA HIS A 25 10.72 -5.13 0.59
C HIS A 25 10.86 -4.49 1.96
N GLY A 26 10.74 -5.26 3.02
CA GLY A 26 10.87 -4.74 4.38
C GLY A 26 9.67 -3.93 4.86
N VAL A 27 8.61 -3.86 4.07
CA VAL A 27 7.34 -3.22 4.43
C VAL A 27 6.21 -4.17 4.11
N GLY A 28 5.16 -4.11 4.91
CA GLY A 28 3.96 -4.92 4.67
C GLY A 28 3.17 -4.41 3.48
N LEU A 29 2.31 -5.25 2.95
CA LEU A 29 1.48 -4.90 1.81
C LEU A 29 0.56 -3.70 2.12
N ASN A 30 -0.02 -3.67 3.31
CA ASN A 30 -0.87 -2.55 3.72
C ASN A 30 -0.07 -1.25 3.85
N GLU A 31 1.16 -1.32 4.32
CA GLU A 31 2.07 -0.18 4.35
C GLU A 31 2.37 0.30 2.93
N ALA A 32 2.62 -0.64 2.02
CA ALA A 32 2.89 -0.33 0.62
C ALA A 32 1.69 0.36 -0.04
N MET A 33 0.48 -0.04 0.32
CA MET A 33 -0.74 0.61 -0.21
C MET A 33 -0.82 2.07 0.21
N VAL A 34 -0.42 2.39 1.45
CA VAL A 34 -0.35 3.77 1.91
C VAL A 34 0.65 4.56 1.07
N LEU A 35 1.84 4.00 0.86
CA LEU A 35 2.86 4.66 0.04
C LEU A 35 2.37 4.87 -1.39
N CYS A 36 1.69 3.89 -1.95
CA CYS A 36 1.19 3.94 -3.31
C CYS A 36 0.19 5.08 -3.52
N CYS A 37 -0.72 5.30 -2.56
CA CYS A 37 -1.71 6.36 -2.71
C CYS A 37 -1.11 7.77 -2.52
N LEU A 38 0.11 7.86 -1.99
CA LEU A 38 0.82 9.13 -1.83
C LEU A 38 1.80 9.42 -2.99
N GLU A 39 1.79 8.60 -4.02
CA GLU A 39 2.74 8.73 -5.14
C GLU A 39 2.66 10.09 -5.82
N ASN A 40 1.46 10.60 -6.04
CA ASN A 40 1.24 11.82 -6.82
C ASN A 40 0.57 12.95 -6.04
N ALA A 41 0.26 12.76 -4.77
CA ALA A 41 -0.48 13.77 -4.02
C ALA A 41 -0.25 13.61 -2.51
N SER A 42 -0.36 14.74 -1.82
CA SER A 42 -0.45 14.74 -0.35
C SER A 42 -1.89 14.46 0.03
N LEU A 43 -2.10 13.56 0.97
CA LEU A 43 -3.44 13.13 1.39
C LEU A 43 -3.56 13.18 2.91
N SER A 44 -4.77 13.45 3.38
CA SER A 44 -5.10 13.32 4.81
C SER A 44 -5.29 11.84 5.16
N SER A 45 -5.32 11.53 6.46
CA SER A 45 -5.56 10.16 6.90
C SER A 45 -6.90 9.62 6.43
N GLY A 46 -7.94 10.46 6.42
CA GLY A 46 -9.25 10.08 5.91
C GLY A 46 -9.24 9.75 4.42
N GLU A 47 -8.52 10.56 3.64
CA GLU A 47 -8.37 10.32 2.21
C GLU A 47 -7.59 9.04 1.93
N ILE A 48 -6.57 8.75 2.73
CA ILE A 48 -5.81 7.50 2.62
C ILE A 48 -6.71 6.30 2.93
N ALA A 49 -7.51 6.38 3.99
CA ALA A 49 -8.44 5.32 4.36
C ALA A 49 -9.44 5.05 3.23
N GLU A 50 -9.98 6.11 2.64
CA GLU A 50 -10.94 5.99 1.54
C GLU A 50 -10.28 5.37 0.30
N SER A 51 -9.07 5.81 -0.03
CA SER A 51 -8.33 5.32 -1.19
C SER A 51 -7.95 3.84 -1.07
N THR A 52 -7.57 3.40 0.13
CA THR A 52 -7.10 2.03 0.36
C THR A 52 -8.23 1.06 0.72
N GLY A 53 -9.37 1.57 1.18
CA GLY A 53 -10.45 0.74 1.66
C GLY A 53 -10.24 0.20 3.08
N MET A 54 -9.18 0.63 3.76
CA MET A 54 -8.92 0.22 5.14
C MET A 54 -9.78 1.01 6.11
N THR A 55 -10.02 0.45 7.30
CA THR A 55 -10.70 1.18 8.38
C THR A 55 -9.83 2.35 8.84
N CYS A 56 -10.44 3.34 9.46
CA CYS A 56 -9.70 4.48 9.99
C CYS A 56 -8.67 4.07 11.03
N SER A 57 -9.01 3.13 11.92
CA SER A 57 -8.08 2.61 12.92
C SER A 57 -6.88 1.92 12.30
N HIS A 58 -7.12 1.07 11.32
CA HIS A 58 -6.05 0.34 10.63
C HIS A 58 -5.17 1.30 9.82
N THR A 59 -5.79 2.26 9.15
CA THR A 59 -5.08 3.30 8.40
C THR A 59 -4.14 4.08 9.32
N SER A 60 -4.61 4.50 10.49
CA SER A 60 -3.78 5.23 11.45
C SER A 60 -2.57 4.42 11.90
N LYS A 61 -2.75 3.12 12.11
CA LYS A 61 -1.63 2.23 12.47
C LYS A 61 -0.61 2.13 11.35
N MET A 62 -1.08 1.99 10.11
CA MET A 62 -0.19 1.89 8.95
C MET A 62 0.55 3.20 8.70
N ILE A 63 -0.13 4.34 8.83
CA ILE A 63 0.49 5.65 8.71
C ILE A 63 1.59 5.80 9.76
N GLY A 64 1.29 5.48 11.02
CA GLY A 64 2.28 5.54 12.10
C GLY A 64 3.49 4.66 11.83
N SER A 65 3.26 3.46 11.27
CA SER A 65 4.32 2.52 10.95
C SER A 65 5.26 3.06 9.85
N VAL A 66 4.70 3.52 8.74
CA VAL A 66 5.53 4.05 7.63
C VAL A 66 6.17 5.39 8.00
N GLU A 67 5.52 6.18 8.82
CA GLU A 67 6.10 7.42 9.35
C GLU A 67 7.30 7.10 10.24
N GLY A 68 7.17 6.10 11.10
CA GLY A 68 8.26 5.64 11.97
C GLY A 68 9.46 5.11 11.19
N LYS A 69 9.22 4.57 10.00
CA LYS A 69 10.29 4.10 9.11
C LYS A 69 10.91 5.23 8.27
N GLY A 70 10.39 6.45 8.40
CA GLY A 70 10.90 7.59 7.66
C GLY A 70 10.47 7.62 6.19
N LEU A 71 9.40 6.93 5.84
CA LEU A 71 8.95 6.82 4.45
C LEU A 71 7.93 7.90 4.08
N ILE A 72 7.25 8.45 5.07
CA ILE A 72 6.32 9.57 4.88
C ILE A 72 6.55 10.59 5.95
N GLU A 73 6.08 11.82 5.71
CA GLU A 73 6.13 12.87 6.72
C GLU A 73 4.86 13.71 6.67
N ARG A 74 4.58 14.37 7.79
CA ARG A 74 3.40 15.21 7.96
C ARG A 74 3.65 16.61 7.44
N VAL A 75 2.62 17.17 6.81
CA VAL A 75 2.63 18.57 6.39
C VAL A 75 1.28 19.18 6.73
N LEU A 76 1.30 20.46 7.10
CA LEU A 76 0.06 21.17 7.36
C LEU A 76 -0.63 21.52 6.05
N GLY A 77 -1.97 21.50 6.06
CA GLY A 77 -2.75 21.87 4.90
C GLY A 77 -2.58 23.35 4.59
N GLU A 78 -2.52 23.68 3.29
CA GLU A 78 -2.38 25.06 2.85
C GLU A 78 -3.65 25.86 3.10
N ARG A 79 -4.82 25.25 2.87
CA ARG A 79 -6.12 25.91 3.01
C ARG A 79 -6.66 25.86 4.43
N ASP A 80 -6.41 24.76 5.13
CA ASP A 80 -6.83 24.57 6.51
C ASP A 80 -5.65 24.05 7.31
N LYS A 81 -5.05 24.92 8.09
CA LYS A 81 -3.86 24.61 8.91
C LYS A 81 -4.17 23.61 10.02
N ARG A 82 -5.44 23.30 10.26
CA ARG A 82 -5.84 22.27 11.23
C ARG A 82 -5.85 20.88 10.60
N GLN A 83 -5.86 20.82 9.24
CA GLN A 83 -5.78 19.57 8.52
C GLN A 83 -4.32 19.12 8.40
N MET A 84 -4.10 17.86 8.72
CA MET A 84 -2.79 17.24 8.58
C MET A 84 -2.79 16.39 7.31
N TYR A 85 -1.79 16.60 6.49
CA TYR A 85 -1.58 15.81 5.28
C TYR A 85 -0.28 15.03 5.39
N PHE A 86 -0.15 14.01 4.55
CA PHE A 86 1.04 13.18 4.50
C PHE A 86 1.57 13.16 3.07
N HIS A 87 2.87 13.10 2.94
CA HIS A 87 3.51 12.93 1.64
C HIS A 87 4.73 12.02 1.77
N LEU A 88 5.18 11.49 0.63
CA LEU A 88 6.35 10.62 0.60
C LEU A 88 7.63 11.43 0.86
N THR A 89 8.53 10.86 1.64
CA THR A 89 9.91 11.35 1.73
C THR A 89 10.69 10.82 0.52
N VAL A 90 11.93 11.29 0.35
CA VAL A 90 12.82 10.73 -0.68
C VAL A 90 12.98 9.22 -0.48
N LYS A 91 13.18 8.81 0.79
CA LYS A 91 13.28 7.40 1.14
C LYS A 91 12.01 6.63 0.79
N GLY A 92 10.85 7.24 1.01
CA GLY A 92 9.56 6.65 0.67
C GLY A 92 9.39 6.45 -0.83
N ARG A 93 9.81 7.42 -1.63
CA ARG A 93 9.78 7.32 -3.10
C ARG A 93 10.68 6.22 -3.61
N GLU A 94 11.89 6.11 -3.06
CA GLU A 94 12.82 5.05 -3.43
C GLU A 94 12.28 3.68 -3.07
N CYS A 95 11.68 3.56 -1.88
CA CYS A 95 11.05 2.33 -1.43
C CYS A 95 9.91 1.91 -2.37
N LEU A 96 9.03 2.85 -2.70
CA LEU A 96 7.90 2.60 -3.60
C LEU A 96 8.39 2.18 -4.99
N GLN A 97 9.42 2.84 -5.50
CA GLN A 97 9.97 2.52 -6.81
C GLN A 97 10.55 1.11 -6.85
N GLY A 98 11.23 0.71 -5.79
CA GLY A 98 11.73 -0.66 -5.64
C GLY A 98 10.63 -1.70 -5.65
N MET A 99 9.48 -1.38 -5.05
CA MET A 99 8.33 -2.28 -5.03
C MET A 99 7.66 -2.40 -6.40
N VAL A 100 7.58 -1.29 -7.15
CA VAL A 100 7.01 -1.30 -8.50
C VAL A 100 7.83 -2.17 -9.44
N CYS A 101 9.15 -2.10 -9.31
CA CYS A 101 10.08 -2.90 -10.13
C CYS A 101 10.37 -4.27 -9.52
N GLY A 102 9.83 -4.55 -8.34
CA GLY A 102 10.08 -5.77 -7.60
C GLY A 102 9.50 -7.00 -8.26
N SER A 103 10.15 -8.12 -8.03
CA SER A 103 9.80 -9.40 -8.66
C SER A 103 9.34 -10.44 -7.63
N VAL A 104 8.42 -10.05 -6.75
CA VAL A 104 7.83 -11.01 -5.82
C VAL A 104 6.95 -11.97 -6.63
N PRO A 105 7.15 -13.30 -6.48
CA PRO A 105 6.35 -14.26 -7.23
C PRO A 105 4.86 -14.11 -6.93
N VAL A 106 4.06 -14.16 -7.98
CA VAL A 106 2.60 -14.06 -7.89
C VAL A 106 2.02 -15.42 -8.23
N LEU A 107 1.11 -15.92 -7.39
CA LEU A 107 0.45 -17.20 -7.65
C LEU A 107 -0.44 -17.09 -8.89
N ASP A 108 -0.57 -18.21 -9.60
CA ASP A 108 -1.27 -18.26 -10.89
C ASP A 108 -2.68 -17.67 -10.83
N ILE A 109 -3.36 -17.86 -9.72
CA ILE A 109 -4.74 -17.38 -9.56
C ILE A 109 -4.82 -15.84 -9.60
N LEU A 110 -3.72 -15.14 -9.24
CA LEU A 110 -3.67 -13.68 -9.24
C LEU A 110 -3.00 -13.11 -10.49
N GLN A 111 -2.35 -13.96 -11.27
CA GLN A 111 -1.54 -13.56 -12.41
C GLN A 111 -2.27 -12.64 -13.40
N PRO A 112 -3.51 -12.96 -13.82
CA PRO A 112 -4.23 -12.11 -14.79
C PRO A 112 -4.44 -10.68 -14.28
N ILE A 113 -4.65 -10.51 -12.97
CA ILE A 113 -4.85 -9.19 -12.37
C ILE A 113 -3.55 -8.39 -12.43
N PHE A 114 -2.43 -9.03 -12.09
CA PHE A 114 -1.12 -8.37 -12.09
C PHE A 114 -0.67 -8.00 -13.49
N GLU A 115 -0.84 -8.89 -14.45
CA GLU A 115 -0.48 -8.64 -15.84
C GLU A 115 -1.24 -7.45 -16.42
N LYS A 116 -2.53 -7.38 -16.15
CA LYS A 116 -3.38 -6.29 -16.63
C LYS A 116 -2.94 -4.94 -16.08
N ASN A 117 -2.51 -4.89 -14.84
CA ASN A 117 -2.13 -3.63 -14.18
C ASN A 117 -0.69 -3.24 -14.42
N CYS A 118 0.21 -4.18 -14.66
CA CYS A 118 1.60 -3.87 -15.01
C CYS A 118 1.71 -3.07 -16.31
N ASN A 119 0.80 -3.28 -17.25
CA ASN A 119 0.81 -2.61 -18.54
C ASN A 119 0.32 -1.16 -18.49
N ARG A 120 -0.09 -0.67 -17.35
CA ARG A 120 -0.58 0.70 -17.18
C ARG A 120 0.54 1.73 -16.96
N ARG A 121 1.77 1.28 -16.84
CA ARG A 121 2.90 2.19 -16.56
C ARG A 121 3.84 2.34 -17.73
#